data_c8fc3f8949c3ee380052e9e8f4ef492a
#
_entry.id   c8fc3f8949c3ee380052e9e8f4ef492a
#
_cell.length_a   1.000
_cell.length_b   1.000
_cell.length_c   1.000
_cell.angle_alpha   90.00
_cell.angle_beta   90.00
_cell.angle_gamma   90.00
#
_symmetry.space_group_name_H-M   'P 1'
#
loop_
_entity.id
_entity.type
_entity.pdbx_description
1 polymer ?
#
loop_
_entity_poly.entity_id
_entity_poly.type
_entity_poly.pdbx_seq_one_letter_code
_entity_poly.pdbx_strand_id
1 'polypeptide(L)'
;MKYIISVLAFLLSTASFSQSVVNGKMETKIVEKHELGYALQIPLNTKEKKPLMIFLHGSGEKGNDIEKVKIHGPFKYLKTHKLDAYVLAPQCPDNEYWDSEVLYRLILKIQKENNIDVSRIYLTGLSMGGWGAWNLAFAHPEMFAALVPIAGFVDRVPMIEDCKITTIPIRIFHGLLDDTVNVDYSIAIYKKLKACRADIELTIFDDAGHDSWSRVYDNQAIYDWMFKQKKQ
;
A
#
# COMPACT_ATOMS: atom_id res chain seq x y z
N MET A 1 90.24 -33.63 14.50
CA MET A 1 89.43 -32.49 14.03
C MET A 1 87.98 -32.94 14.06
N LYS A 2 87.21 -32.46 15.06
CA LYS A 2 85.76 -32.78 15.14
C LYS A 2 85.02 -31.50 14.71
N TYR A 3 84.27 -31.59 13.63
CA TYR A 3 83.40 -30.50 13.19
C TYR A 3 82.05 -30.58 13.93
N ILE A 4 81.72 -29.54 14.70
CA ILE A 4 80.43 -29.36 15.29
C ILE A 4 79.56 -28.59 14.33
N ILE A 5 78.54 -29.24 13.76
CA ILE A 5 77.50 -28.59 12.90
C ILE A 5 76.41 -28.06 13.86
N SER A 6 76.39 -26.74 14.08
CA SER A 6 75.25 -26.10 14.77
C SER A 6 74.07 -25.93 13.82
N VAL A 7 73.04 -26.65 14.08
CA VAL A 7 71.73 -26.48 13.38
C VAL A 7 70.96 -25.35 14.04
N LEU A 8 70.85 -24.22 13.35
CA LEU A 8 70.01 -23.10 13.77
C LEU A 8 68.58 -23.39 13.38
N ALA A 9 67.75 -23.72 14.37
CA ALA A 9 66.32 -23.92 14.16
C ALA A 9 65.64 -22.53 14.10
N PHE A 10 65.19 -22.14 12.91
CA PHE A 10 64.34 -20.95 12.72
C PHE A 10 62.91 -21.28 13.13
N LEU A 11 62.48 -20.82 14.27
CA LEU A 11 61.07 -20.86 14.70
C LEU A 11 60.32 -19.77 13.93
N LEU A 12 59.63 -20.15 12.85
CA LEU A 12 58.62 -19.31 12.19
C LEU A 12 57.39 -19.25 13.08
N SER A 13 57.23 -18.18 13.84
CA SER A 13 55.98 -17.88 14.52
C SER A 13 54.95 -17.43 13.48
N THR A 14 54.03 -18.28 13.14
CA THR A 14 52.84 -17.89 12.34
C THR A 14 51.92 -17.09 13.26
N ALA A 15 51.91 -15.78 13.09
CA ALA A 15 50.88 -14.94 13.70
C ALA A 15 49.54 -15.27 13.09
N SER A 16 48.68 -16.00 13.80
CA SER A 16 47.31 -16.21 13.42
C SER A 16 46.53 -14.91 13.63
N PHE A 17 46.21 -14.20 12.54
CA PHE A 17 45.25 -13.11 12.59
C PHE A 17 43.85 -13.71 12.73
N SER A 18 43.36 -13.78 13.95
CA SER A 18 41.95 -14.13 14.20
C SER A 18 41.12 -12.88 14.06
N GLN A 19 40.15 -12.91 13.11
CA GLN A 19 39.12 -11.89 13.04
C GLN A 19 38.16 -12.09 14.22
N SER A 20 37.92 -11.04 15.00
CA SER A 20 36.96 -11.06 16.08
C SER A 20 35.60 -10.52 15.61
N VAL A 21 34.53 -11.24 15.93
CA VAL A 21 33.14 -10.79 15.71
C VAL A 21 32.63 -10.27 17.04
N VAL A 22 32.18 -9.04 17.07
CA VAL A 22 31.52 -8.41 18.21
C VAL A 22 30.05 -8.32 17.97
N ASN A 23 29.24 -8.90 18.83
CA ASN A 23 27.78 -8.78 18.82
C ASN A 23 27.38 -7.61 19.73
N GLY A 24 26.52 -6.73 19.21
CA GLY A 24 26.00 -5.58 19.96
C GLY A 24 24.51 -5.39 19.75
N LYS A 25 23.90 -4.63 20.64
CA LYS A 25 22.52 -4.12 20.49
C LYS A 25 22.58 -2.60 20.46
N MET A 26 21.79 -2.02 19.57
CA MET A 26 21.58 -0.57 19.52
C MET A 26 20.10 -0.31 19.82
N GLU A 27 19.83 0.59 20.74
CA GLU A 27 18.50 1.13 20.99
C GLU A 27 18.49 2.58 20.53
N THR A 28 17.52 2.94 19.70
CA THR A 28 17.37 4.32 19.22
C THR A 28 15.90 4.67 19.14
N LYS A 29 15.58 5.96 19.31
CA LYS A 29 14.27 6.53 19.11
C LYS A 29 14.35 7.51 17.93
N ILE A 30 13.60 7.21 16.86
CA ILE A 30 13.48 8.10 15.71
C ILE A 30 12.15 8.86 15.85
N VAL A 31 12.19 10.18 15.75
CA VAL A 31 11.01 11.03 15.71
C VAL A 31 11.04 11.81 14.40
N GLU A 32 10.10 11.47 13.52
CA GLU A 32 9.96 12.13 12.23
C GLU A 32 8.71 13.00 12.22
N LYS A 33 8.80 14.17 11.56
CA LYS A 33 7.66 15.04 11.30
C LYS A 33 7.20 14.81 9.87
N HIS A 34 5.95 14.39 9.69
CA HIS A 34 5.34 14.25 8.39
C HIS A 34 4.30 15.34 8.16
N GLU A 35 4.33 15.94 6.99
CA GLU A 35 3.29 16.84 6.49
C GLU A 35 2.66 16.23 5.24
N LEU A 36 1.36 15.93 5.33
CA LEU A 36 0.62 15.30 4.24
C LEU A 36 -0.55 16.18 3.84
N GLY A 37 -0.49 16.77 2.65
CA GLY A 37 -1.62 17.42 2.02
C GLY A 37 -2.72 16.42 1.68
N TYR A 38 -3.98 16.83 1.70
CA TYR A 38 -5.09 16.00 1.26
C TYR A 38 -6.25 16.81 0.71
N ALA A 39 -7.01 16.22 -0.19
CA ALA A 39 -8.34 16.67 -0.57
C ALA A 39 -9.38 15.80 0.14
N LEU A 40 -10.43 16.43 0.66
CA LEU A 40 -11.55 15.76 1.30
C LEU A 40 -12.86 16.23 0.67
N GLN A 41 -13.56 15.35 -0.02
CA GLN A 41 -14.94 15.58 -0.41
C GLN A 41 -15.85 15.28 0.79
N ILE A 42 -16.76 16.18 1.09
CA ILE A 42 -17.76 16.03 2.16
C ILE A 42 -19.12 15.73 1.51
N PRO A 43 -19.89 14.72 1.98
CA PRO A 43 -21.23 14.43 1.47
C PRO A 43 -22.22 15.57 1.79
N LEU A 44 -23.29 15.67 1.00
CA LEU A 44 -24.29 16.74 1.16
C LEU A 44 -25.02 16.70 2.52
N ASN A 45 -25.22 15.48 3.07
CA ASN A 45 -25.86 15.32 4.39
C ASN A 45 -24.85 14.70 5.37
N THR A 46 -24.40 15.46 6.35
CA THR A 46 -23.47 15.04 7.41
C THR A 46 -24.17 14.80 8.76
N LYS A 47 -25.49 14.91 8.83
CA LYS A 47 -26.26 14.65 10.08
C LYS A 47 -26.23 13.18 10.45
N GLU A 48 -26.15 12.29 9.46
CA GLU A 48 -26.01 10.86 9.63
C GLU A 48 -24.57 10.42 9.35
N LYS A 49 -24.17 9.30 9.96
CA LYS A 49 -22.85 8.71 9.68
C LYS A 49 -22.78 8.24 8.23
N LYS A 50 -21.75 8.68 7.53
CA LYS A 50 -21.50 8.35 6.12
C LYS A 50 -20.23 7.51 5.95
N PRO A 51 -20.16 6.70 4.90
CA PRO A 51 -18.93 5.96 4.59
C PRO A 51 -17.76 6.89 4.30
N LEU A 52 -16.54 6.36 4.48
CA LEU A 52 -15.30 7.00 4.06
C LEU A 52 -14.62 6.14 2.99
N MET A 53 -14.31 6.73 1.85
CA MET A 53 -13.47 6.14 0.81
C MET A 53 -12.10 6.83 0.83
N ILE A 54 -11.02 6.06 0.92
CA ILE A 54 -9.65 6.54 0.80
C ILE A 54 -9.14 6.15 -0.58
N PHE A 55 -8.63 7.15 -1.31
CA PHE A 55 -8.02 6.98 -2.62
C PHE A 55 -6.54 7.34 -2.58
N LEU A 56 -5.68 6.41 -2.93
CA LEU A 56 -4.25 6.61 -3.06
C LEU A 56 -3.87 6.74 -4.54
N HIS A 57 -3.32 7.88 -4.91
CA HIS A 57 -2.90 8.21 -6.28
C HIS A 57 -1.60 7.51 -6.69
N GLY A 58 -1.26 7.52 -7.96
CA GLY A 58 -0.03 7.01 -8.53
C GLY A 58 1.18 7.94 -8.36
N SER A 59 2.31 7.56 -8.93
CA SER A 59 3.55 8.34 -8.83
C SER A 59 3.48 9.70 -9.55
N GLY A 60 2.62 9.83 -10.56
CA GLY A 60 2.48 11.07 -11.34
C GLY A 60 1.83 12.23 -10.58
N GLU A 61 1.10 11.95 -9.52
CA GLU A 61 0.37 12.97 -8.73
C GLU A 61 1.10 13.37 -7.44
N LYS A 62 2.34 12.90 -7.24
CA LYS A 62 3.19 13.31 -6.11
C LYS A 62 3.43 14.82 -6.09
N GLY A 63 3.82 15.33 -4.93
CA GLY A 63 4.22 16.72 -4.74
C GLY A 63 3.43 17.46 -3.69
N ASN A 64 3.25 18.76 -3.93
CA ASN A 64 2.57 19.70 -3.02
C ASN A 64 1.44 20.48 -3.70
N ASP A 65 1.08 20.12 -4.94
CA ASP A 65 -0.08 20.67 -5.64
C ASP A 65 -1.26 19.72 -5.50
N ILE A 66 -2.14 20.01 -4.55
CA ILE A 66 -3.27 19.15 -4.20
C ILE A 66 -4.29 18.95 -5.35
N GLU A 67 -4.28 19.80 -6.37
CA GLU A 67 -5.15 19.62 -7.53
C GLU A 67 -4.79 18.37 -8.34
N LYS A 68 -3.53 17.92 -8.28
CA LYS A 68 -3.08 16.70 -8.97
C LYS A 68 -3.83 15.46 -8.52
N VAL A 69 -4.15 15.31 -7.22
CA VAL A 69 -4.85 14.12 -6.71
C VAL A 69 -6.29 14.01 -7.21
N LYS A 70 -6.82 15.06 -7.88
CA LYS A 70 -8.17 15.11 -8.45
C LYS A 70 -8.21 14.77 -9.94
N ILE A 71 -7.07 14.45 -10.57
CA ILE A 71 -6.98 14.19 -12.01
C ILE A 71 -7.56 12.80 -12.33
N HIS A 72 -7.34 11.82 -11.46
CA HIS A 72 -7.77 10.44 -11.62
C HIS A 72 -8.68 9.99 -10.48
N GLY A 73 -9.14 8.74 -10.56
CA GLY A 73 -9.86 8.08 -9.49
C GLY A 73 -11.21 8.68 -9.13
N PRO A 74 -11.64 8.51 -7.88
CA PRO A 74 -12.95 8.97 -7.42
C PRO A 74 -13.16 10.48 -7.57
N PHE A 75 -12.13 11.30 -7.47
CA PHE A 75 -12.27 12.75 -7.68
C PHE A 75 -12.55 13.13 -9.14
N LYS A 76 -11.98 12.39 -10.11
CA LYS A 76 -12.36 12.56 -11.52
C LYS A 76 -13.83 12.19 -11.73
N TYR A 77 -14.27 11.06 -11.16
CA TYR A 77 -15.65 10.60 -11.23
C TYR A 77 -16.64 11.62 -10.63
N LEU A 78 -16.29 12.24 -9.50
CA LEU A 78 -17.10 13.25 -8.83
C LEU A 78 -17.32 14.56 -9.62
N LYS A 79 -16.57 14.80 -10.70
CA LYS A 79 -16.82 15.97 -11.57
C LYS A 79 -18.17 15.90 -12.28
N THR A 80 -18.68 14.70 -12.51
CA THR A 80 -19.94 14.46 -13.25
C THR A 80 -20.96 13.63 -12.48
N HIS A 81 -20.55 13.00 -11.37
CA HIS A 81 -21.37 12.11 -10.55
C HIS A 81 -21.35 12.53 -9.08
N LYS A 82 -22.18 11.90 -8.27
CA LYS A 82 -22.24 12.12 -6.82
C LYS A 82 -22.01 10.82 -6.08
N LEU A 83 -21.25 10.88 -4.99
CA LEU A 83 -21.10 9.81 -4.02
C LEU A 83 -21.58 10.32 -2.65
N ASP A 84 -22.49 9.61 -2.01
CA ASP A 84 -22.96 9.95 -0.65
C ASP A 84 -21.99 9.39 0.40
N ALA A 85 -20.74 9.85 0.31
CA ALA A 85 -19.62 9.42 1.12
C ALA A 85 -18.61 10.56 1.32
N TYR A 86 -17.83 10.49 2.38
CA TYR A 86 -16.55 11.20 2.44
C TYR A 86 -15.57 10.52 1.46
N VAL A 87 -14.86 11.32 0.67
CA VAL A 87 -13.79 10.80 -0.20
C VAL A 87 -12.51 11.54 0.14
N LEU A 88 -11.53 10.80 0.65
CA LEU A 88 -10.22 11.31 1.07
C LEU A 88 -9.17 10.94 0.04
N ALA A 89 -8.46 11.91 -0.49
CA ALA A 89 -7.28 11.71 -1.33
C ALA A 89 -6.09 12.46 -0.71
N PRO A 90 -5.23 11.79 0.05
CA PRO A 90 -3.96 12.36 0.47
C PRO A 90 -3.04 12.56 -0.73
N GLN A 91 -2.05 13.44 -0.60
CA GLN A 91 -0.99 13.62 -1.59
C GLN A 91 0.35 13.18 -1.02
N CYS A 92 0.97 12.20 -1.67
CA CYS A 92 2.30 11.74 -1.34
C CYS A 92 3.33 12.81 -1.75
N PRO A 93 4.27 13.22 -0.89
CA PRO A 93 5.34 14.16 -1.25
C PRO A 93 6.25 13.63 -2.37
N ASP A 94 6.94 14.52 -3.09
CA ASP A 94 7.77 14.15 -4.26
C ASP A 94 8.84 13.10 -3.97
N ASN A 95 9.51 13.20 -2.82
CA ASN A 95 10.64 12.35 -2.46
C ASN A 95 10.25 11.18 -1.53
N GLU A 96 8.96 10.94 -1.33
CA GLU A 96 8.45 9.90 -0.44
C GLU A 96 7.65 8.85 -1.20
N TYR A 97 7.33 7.78 -0.49
CA TYR A 97 6.36 6.76 -0.89
C TYR A 97 5.24 6.70 0.16
N TRP A 98 4.17 5.96 -0.15
CA TRP A 98 3.09 5.78 0.81
C TRP A 98 3.59 5.09 2.08
N ASP A 99 3.46 5.78 3.21
CA ASP A 99 3.73 5.25 4.55
C ASP A 99 2.41 4.86 5.21
N SER A 100 2.30 3.59 5.62
CA SER A 100 1.06 3.05 6.17
C SER A 100 0.70 3.67 7.52
N GLU A 101 1.69 4.00 8.36
CA GLU A 101 1.43 4.60 9.67
C GLU A 101 1.00 6.06 9.55
N VAL A 102 1.61 6.82 8.62
CA VAL A 102 1.22 8.20 8.33
C VAL A 102 -0.21 8.24 7.77
N LEU A 103 -0.53 7.34 6.84
CA LEU A 103 -1.89 7.22 6.29
C LEU A 103 -2.91 6.82 7.36
N TYR A 104 -2.58 5.86 8.21
CA TYR A 104 -3.41 5.44 9.33
C TYR A 104 -3.75 6.61 10.26
N ARG A 105 -2.75 7.40 10.66
CA ARG A 105 -2.95 8.58 11.51
C ARG A 105 -3.80 9.64 10.84
N LEU A 106 -3.63 9.86 9.53
CA LEU A 106 -4.51 10.77 8.78
C LEU A 106 -5.95 10.26 8.79
N ILE A 107 -6.17 8.97 8.56
CA ILE A 107 -7.52 8.39 8.57
C ILE A 107 -8.18 8.55 9.96
N LEU A 108 -7.44 8.29 11.04
CA LEU A 108 -7.95 8.50 12.40
C LEU A 108 -8.29 9.96 12.68
N LYS A 109 -7.49 10.91 12.19
CA LYS A 109 -7.79 12.35 12.26
C LYS A 109 -9.11 12.67 11.55
N ILE A 110 -9.27 12.20 10.31
CA ILE A 110 -10.48 12.44 9.52
C ILE A 110 -11.72 11.81 10.17
N GLN A 111 -11.60 10.61 10.74
CA GLN A 111 -12.69 9.96 11.50
C GLN A 111 -13.11 10.78 12.74
N LYS A 112 -12.15 11.36 13.44
CA LYS A 112 -12.41 12.18 14.63
C LYS A 112 -13.11 13.51 14.30
N GLU A 113 -12.80 14.09 13.16
CA GLU A 113 -13.26 15.42 12.75
C GLU A 113 -14.59 15.37 11.96
N ASN A 114 -15.03 14.19 11.53
CA ASN A 114 -16.18 14.05 10.64
C ASN A 114 -17.12 12.92 11.12
N ASN A 115 -18.40 12.98 10.72
CA ASN A 115 -19.42 12.00 11.10
C ASN A 115 -19.35 10.74 10.22
N ILE A 116 -18.27 9.95 10.39
CA ILE A 116 -17.97 8.77 9.60
C ILE A 116 -18.53 7.50 10.23
N ASP A 117 -19.09 6.61 9.41
CA ASP A 117 -19.41 5.24 9.78
C ASP A 117 -18.14 4.38 9.73
N VAL A 118 -17.53 4.14 10.87
CA VAL A 118 -16.28 3.37 11.00
C VAL A 118 -16.41 1.90 10.57
N SER A 119 -17.63 1.39 10.38
CA SER A 119 -17.86 0.06 9.79
C SER A 119 -17.85 0.07 8.25
N ARG A 120 -17.81 1.26 7.62
CA ARG A 120 -17.85 1.44 6.18
C ARG A 120 -16.71 2.32 5.70
N ILE A 121 -15.48 1.83 5.88
CA ILE A 121 -14.25 2.48 5.41
C ILE A 121 -13.69 1.64 4.28
N TYR A 122 -13.47 2.27 3.13
CA TYR A 122 -13.05 1.63 1.89
C TYR A 122 -11.71 2.18 1.43
N LEU A 123 -10.87 1.29 0.90
CA LEU A 123 -9.54 1.65 0.42
C LEU A 123 -9.41 1.29 -1.05
N THR A 124 -8.92 2.23 -1.84
CA THR A 124 -8.60 2.02 -3.24
C THR A 124 -7.36 2.82 -3.63
N GLY A 125 -6.69 2.40 -4.69
CA GLY A 125 -5.54 3.10 -5.21
C GLY A 125 -5.08 2.56 -6.55
N LEU A 126 -4.37 3.39 -7.30
CA LEU A 126 -3.86 3.05 -8.63
C LEU A 126 -2.33 3.06 -8.66
N SER A 127 -1.70 2.13 -9.41
CA SER A 127 -0.24 2.08 -9.61
C SER A 127 0.51 2.09 -8.26
N MET A 128 1.36 3.07 -7.99
CA MET A 128 1.99 3.29 -6.68
C MET A 128 0.96 3.35 -5.54
N GLY A 129 -0.22 3.93 -5.78
CA GLY A 129 -1.32 3.94 -4.81
C GLY A 129 -1.97 2.57 -4.63
N GLY A 130 -1.97 1.71 -5.64
CA GLY A 130 -2.36 0.32 -5.53
C GLY A 130 -1.44 -0.47 -4.60
N TRP A 131 -0.13 -0.26 -4.72
CA TRP A 131 0.87 -0.77 -3.76
C TRP A 131 0.65 -0.21 -2.35
N GLY A 132 0.46 1.11 -2.21
CA GLY A 132 0.16 1.73 -0.92
C GLY A 132 -1.11 1.18 -0.28
N ALA A 133 -2.14 0.89 -1.08
CA ALA A 133 -3.39 0.30 -0.62
C ALA A 133 -3.18 -1.13 -0.08
N TRP A 134 -2.37 -1.95 -0.75
CA TRP A 134 -1.98 -3.26 -0.23
C TRP A 134 -1.26 -3.14 1.11
N ASN A 135 -0.22 -2.31 1.19
CA ASN A 135 0.58 -2.16 2.40
C ASN A 135 -0.25 -1.66 3.59
N LEU A 136 -1.10 -0.67 3.36
CA LEU A 136 -1.99 -0.14 4.39
C LEU A 136 -3.02 -1.19 4.85
N ALA A 137 -3.59 -1.98 3.93
CA ALA A 137 -4.53 -3.04 4.28
C ALA A 137 -3.84 -4.17 5.07
N PHE A 138 -2.61 -4.54 4.74
CA PHE A 138 -1.84 -5.53 5.51
C PHE A 138 -1.40 -5.01 6.88
N ALA A 139 -1.10 -3.71 7.00
CA ALA A 139 -0.73 -3.11 8.27
C ALA A 139 -1.93 -2.96 9.23
N HIS A 140 -3.10 -2.59 8.71
CA HIS A 140 -4.30 -2.27 9.48
C HIS A 140 -5.56 -2.94 8.90
N PRO A 141 -5.60 -4.29 8.83
CA PRO A 141 -6.71 -5.01 8.18
C PRO A 141 -8.07 -4.79 8.86
N GLU A 142 -8.06 -4.52 10.16
CA GLU A 142 -9.28 -4.26 10.94
C GLU A 142 -9.98 -2.95 10.57
N MET A 143 -9.32 -2.09 9.79
CA MET A 143 -9.87 -0.78 9.43
C MET A 143 -10.85 -0.84 8.26
N PHE A 144 -10.67 -1.76 7.31
CA PHE A 144 -11.31 -1.68 6.01
C PHE A 144 -12.46 -2.65 5.81
N ALA A 145 -13.55 -2.16 5.21
CA ALA A 145 -14.70 -2.93 4.79
C ALA A 145 -14.57 -3.46 3.35
N ALA A 146 -13.75 -2.84 2.51
CA ALA A 146 -13.40 -3.32 1.17
C ALA A 146 -12.07 -2.72 0.69
N LEU A 147 -11.42 -3.45 -0.23
CA LEU A 147 -10.16 -3.06 -0.85
C LEU A 147 -10.25 -3.21 -2.38
N VAL A 148 -9.87 -2.14 -3.11
CA VAL A 148 -9.85 -2.12 -4.58
C VAL A 148 -8.50 -1.60 -5.07
N PRO A 149 -7.46 -2.43 -5.16
CA PRO A 149 -6.16 -2.05 -5.72
C PRO A 149 -6.17 -2.24 -7.24
N ILE A 150 -5.63 -1.26 -7.98
CA ILE A 150 -5.64 -1.25 -9.44
C ILE A 150 -4.22 -1.05 -9.97
N ALA A 151 -3.77 -1.92 -10.88
CA ALA A 151 -2.46 -1.86 -11.51
C ALA A 151 -1.31 -1.66 -10.50
N GLY A 152 -1.44 -2.23 -9.30
CA GLY A 152 -0.46 -2.11 -8.21
C GLY A 152 0.40 -3.37 -8.08
N PHE A 153 1.65 -3.19 -7.66
CA PHE A 153 2.47 -4.32 -7.24
C PHE A 153 2.25 -4.62 -5.74
N VAL A 154 2.77 -5.76 -5.28
CA VAL A 154 2.70 -6.19 -3.89
C VAL A 154 4.10 -6.54 -3.42
N ASP A 155 4.49 -6.07 -2.25
CA ASP A 155 5.77 -6.39 -1.66
C ASP A 155 5.90 -7.88 -1.34
N ARG A 156 7.13 -8.36 -1.33
CA ARG A 156 7.40 -9.79 -1.11
C ARG A 156 6.95 -10.26 0.27
N VAL A 157 7.05 -9.42 1.30
CA VAL A 157 6.70 -9.78 2.68
C VAL A 157 5.23 -10.13 2.81
N PRO A 158 4.25 -9.29 2.38
CA PRO A 158 2.84 -9.65 2.33
C PRO A 158 2.54 -10.92 1.52
N MET A 159 3.33 -11.20 0.47
CA MET A 159 3.18 -12.41 -0.34
C MET A 159 3.56 -13.70 0.41
N ILE A 160 4.41 -13.61 1.42
CA ILE A 160 4.90 -14.76 2.21
C ILE A 160 4.13 -14.91 3.52
N GLU A 161 3.75 -13.78 4.12
CA GLU A 161 3.07 -13.72 5.41
C GLU A 161 1.67 -14.35 5.37
N ASP A 162 1.09 -14.48 6.56
CA ASP A 162 -0.18 -15.16 6.81
C ASP A 162 -1.37 -14.50 6.12
N CYS A 163 -2.49 -15.19 6.17
CA CYS A 163 -3.78 -14.82 5.59
C CYS A 163 -4.48 -13.65 6.35
N LYS A 164 -3.75 -12.60 6.72
CA LYS A 164 -4.23 -11.51 7.60
C LYS A 164 -5.43 -10.74 7.08
N ILE A 165 -5.51 -10.54 5.76
CA ILE A 165 -6.55 -9.68 5.16
C ILE A 165 -7.73 -10.45 4.58
N THR A 166 -7.92 -11.70 4.98
CA THR A 166 -8.99 -12.57 4.46
C THR A 166 -10.39 -12.11 4.85
N THR A 167 -10.51 -11.24 5.86
CA THR A 167 -11.78 -10.66 6.30
C THR A 167 -12.22 -9.46 5.46
N ILE A 168 -11.33 -8.95 4.59
CA ILE A 168 -11.62 -7.80 3.72
C ILE A 168 -12.06 -8.34 2.35
N PRO A 169 -13.26 -8.05 1.85
CA PRO A 169 -13.63 -8.28 0.45
C PRO A 169 -12.74 -7.48 -0.50
N ILE A 170 -12.17 -8.14 -1.53
CA ILE A 170 -11.14 -7.55 -2.40
C ILE A 170 -11.53 -7.70 -3.86
N ARG A 171 -11.41 -6.61 -4.64
CA ARG A 171 -11.52 -6.60 -6.10
C ARG A 171 -10.26 -6.03 -6.72
N ILE A 172 -9.48 -6.86 -7.39
CA ILE A 172 -8.25 -6.47 -8.07
C ILE A 172 -8.54 -6.21 -9.54
N PHE A 173 -7.98 -5.14 -10.08
CA PHE A 173 -8.03 -4.83 -11.51
C PHE A 173 -6.64 -4.59 -12.07
N HIS A 174 -6.37 -5.12 -13.28
CA HIS A 174 -5.08 -4.94 -13.94
C HIS A 174 -5.23 -5.01 -15.46
N GLY A 175 -4.38 -4.31 -16.19
CA GLY A 175 -4.24 -4.48 -17.63
C GLY A 175 -3.30 -5.64 -17.96
N LEU A 176 -3.66 -6.50 -18.92
CA LEU A 176 -2.80 -7.59 -19.37
C LEU A 176 -1.52 -7.05 -20.06
N LEU A 177 -1.65 -5.91 -20.74
CA LEU A 177 -0.59 -5.26 -21.52
C LEU A 177 0.16 -4.20 -20.71
N ASP A 178 0.08 -4.26 -19.36
CA ASP A 178 0.76 -3.31 -18.47
C ASP A 178 2.29 -3.55 -18.54
N ASP A 179 3.00 -2.59 -19.14
CA ASP A 179 4.46 -2.57 -19.32
C ASP A 179 5.21 -1.85 -18.19
N THR A 180 4.47 -1.26 -17.24
CA THR A 180 5.00 -0.50 -16.11
C THR A 180 4.97 -1.33 -14.81
N VAL A 181 3.83 -1.96 -14.52
CA VAL A 181 3.65 -2.88 -13.40
C VAL A 181 3.14 -4.21 -13.93
N ASN A 182 4.00 -5.23 -13.86
CA ASN A 182 3.67 -6.55 -14.39
C ASN A 182 2.40 -7.12 -13.72
N VAL A 183 1.44 -7.58 -14.53
CA VAL A 183 0.18 -8.19 -14.10
C VAL A 183 0.39 -9.41 -13.20
N ASP A 184 1.56 -10.06 -13.27
CA ASP A 184 1.91 -11.21 -12.44
C ASP A 184 1.85 -10.92 -10.94
N TYR A 185 2.08 -9.68 -10.51
CA TYR A 185 1.88 -9.28 -9.11
C TYR A 185 0.44 -9.49 -8.67
N SER A 186 -0.52 -9.04 -9.48
CA SER A 186 -1.95 -9.22 -9.20
C SER A 186 -2.37 -10.69 -9.24
N ILE A 187 -1.84 -11.46 -10.19
CA ILE A 187 -2.10 -12.91 -10.30
C ILE A 187 -1.55 -13.65 -9.07
N ALA A 188 -0.33 -13.31 -8.65
CA ALA A 188 0.33 -13.97 -7.52
C ALA A 188 -0.41 -13.73 -6.20
N ILE A 189 -0.76 -12.47 -5.88
CA ILE A 189 -1.49 -12.15 -4.66
C ILE A 189 -2.92 -12.73 -4.68
N TYR A 190 -3.59 -12.70 -5.84
CA TYR A 190 -4.89 -13.34 -6.01
C TYR A 190 -4.83 -14.84 -5.66
N LYS A 191 -3.87 -15.58 -6.23
CA LYS A 191 -3.68 -17.00 -5.95
C LYS A 191 -3.41 -17.27 -4.48
N LYS A 192 -2.54 -16.45 -3.86
CA LYS A 192 -2.20 -16.56 -2.43
C LYS A 192 -3.44 -16.39 -1.55
N LEU A 193 -4.16 -15.27 -1.72
CA LEU A 193 -5.32 -14.97 -0.88
C LEU A 193 -6.52 -15.89 -1.18
N LYS A 194 -6.67 -16.36 -2.42
CA LYS A 194 -7.68 -17.38 -2.76
C LYS A 194 -7.42 -18.71 -2.04
N ALA A 195 -6.16 -19.12 -1.94
CA ALA A 195 -5.77 -20.27 -1.14
C ALA A 195 -6.06 -20.08 0.36
N CYS A 196 -6.02 -18.86 0.85
CA CYS A 196 -6.44 -18.45 2.20
C CYS A 196 -7.96 -18.34 2.37
N ARG A 197 -8.76 -18.65 1.36
CA ARG A 197 -10.23 -18.53 1.34
C ARG A 197 -10.76 -17.09 1.48
N ALA A 198 -9.98 -16.09 1.08
CA ALA A 198 -10.43 -14.71 1.04
C ALA A 198 -11.58 -14.53 0.02
N ASP A 199 -12.48 -13.58 0.30
CA ASP A 199 -13.42 -13.05 -0.70
C ASP A 199 -12.66 -12.11 -1.63
N ILE A 200 -12.10 -12.68 -2.70
CA ILE A 200 -11.24 -11.98 -3.63
C ILE A 200 -11.58 -12.32 -5.08
N GLU A 201 -11.64 -11.29 -5.92
CA GLU A 201 -11.77 -11.41 -7.37
C GLU A 201 -10.66 -10.65 -8.08
N LEU A 202 -10.24 -11.16 -9.23
CA LEU A 202 -9.26 -10.54 -10.12
C LEU A 202 -9.88 -10.37 -11.50
N THR A 203 -9.92 -9.13 -11.97
CA THR A 203 -10.29 -8.80 -13.34
C THR A 203 -9.05 -8.34 -14.09
N ILE A 204 -8.71 -9.03 -15.18
CA ILE A 204 -7.64 -8.65 -16.10
C ILE A 204 -8.29 -8.16 -17.39
N PHE A 205 -7.96 -6.93 -17.79
CA PHE A 205 -8.39 -6.36 -19.07
C PHE A 205 -7.35 -6.73 -20.13
N ASP A 206 -7.74 -7.54 -21.09
CA ASP A 206 -6.86 -8.09 -22.14
C ASP A 206 -6.37 -7.05 -23.15
N ASP A 207 -7.09 -5.94 -23.25
CA ASP A 207 -6.85 -4.81 -24.14
C ASP A 207 -6.26 -3.55 -23.45
N ALA A 208 -5.99 -3.61 -22.13
CA ALA A 208 -5.51 -2.47 -21.36
C ALA A 208 -4.02 -2.59 -21.01
N GLY A 209 -3.30 -1.48 -21.10
CA GLY A 209 -1.97 -1.26 -20.54
C GLY A 209 -2.04 -0.79 -19.09
N HIS A 210 -1.09 0.09 -18.69
CA HIS A 210 -1.00 0.56 -17.32
C HIS A 210 -2.24 1.34 -16.87
N ASP A 211 -2.83 2.22 -17.71
CA ASP A 211 -4.11 2.90 -17.39
C ASP A 211 -5.31 1.94 -17.51
N SER A 212 -5.38 0.97 -16.63
CA SER A 212 -6.58 0.16 -16.43
C SER A 212 -7.58 0.81 -15.44
N TRP A 213 -7.12 1.79 -14.64
CA TRP A 213 -7.92 2.45 -13.60
C TRP A 213 -9.00 3.39 -14.14
N SER A 214 -8.80 4.04 -15.29
CA SER A 214 -9.81 4.90 -15.87
C SER A 214 -11.12 4.15 -16.09
N ARG A 215 -11.05 2.96 -16.67
CA ARG A 215 -12.18 2.06 -16.90
C ARG A 215 -12.88 1.64 -15.61
N VAL A 216 -12.10 1.41 -14.54
CA VAL A 216 -12.63 0.98 -13.24
C VAL A 216 -13.33 2.12 -12.53
N TYR A 217 -12.69 3.29 -12.42
CA TYR A 217 -13.26 4.42 -11.69
C TYR A 217 -14.38 5.14 -12.42
N ASP A 218 -14.47 5.01 -13.75
CA ASP A 218 -15.61 5.54 -14.52
C ASP A 218 -16.85 4.61 -14.45
N ASN A 219 -16.75 3.46 -13.74
CA ASN A 219 -17.83 2.48 -13.60
C ASN A 219 -18.53 2.60 -12.24
N GLN A 220 -19.81 3.02 -12.23
CA GLN A 220 -20.64 3.13 -11.03
C GLN A 220 -20.71 1.82 -10.22
N ALA A 221 -20.68 0.66 -10.88
CA ALA A 221 -20.83 -0.63 -10.23
C ALA A 221 -19.74 -0.92 -9.18
N ILE A 222 -18.53 -0.33 -9.33
CA ILE A 222 -17.43 -0.46 -8.36
C ILE A 222 -17.79 0.24 -7.04
N TYR A 223 -18.31 1.46 -7.13
CA TYR A 223 -18.74 2.21 -5.96
C TYR A 223 -19.92 1.54 -5.27
N ASP A 224 -20.90 1.06 -6.05
CA ASP A 224 -22.06 0.33 -5.52
C ASP A 224 -21.64 -0.95 -4.81
N TRP A 225 -20.66 -1.68 -5.36
CA TRP A 225 -20.12 -2.86 -4.71
C TRP A 225 -19.39 -2.50 -3.41
N MET A 226 -18.51 -1.51 -3.41
CA MET A 226 -17.79 -1.07 -2.20
C MET A 226 -18.77 -0.66 -1.11
N PHE A 227 -19.77 0.17 -1.43
CA PHE A 227 -20.70 0.72 -0.44
C PHE A 227 -21.67 -0.31 0.14
N LYS A 228 -21.82 -1.49 -0.47
CA LYS A 228 -22.55 -2.64 0.09
C LYS A 228 -21.74 -3.38 1.15
N GLN A 229 -20.41 -3.26 1.13
CA GLN A 229 -19.58 -3.95 2.10
C GLN A 229 -19.64 -3.24 3.46
N LYS A 230 -19.59 -4.05 4.50
CA LYS A 230 -19.56 -3.57 5.87
C LYS A 230 -18.61 -4.44 6.68
N LYS A 231 -17.79 -3.80 7.48
CA LYS A 231 -16.87 -4.50 8.37
C LYS A 231 -17.66 -5.35 9.37
N GLN A 232 -17.26 -6.60 9.53
CA GLN A 232 -17.82 -7.54 10.48
C GLN A 232 -17.34 -7.28 11.90
#